data_3b89f11da66813d5079012cf58c3c37d
#
_entry.id   3b89f11da66813d5079012cf58c3c37d
#
_cell.length_a   1.000
_cell.length_b   1.000
_cell.length_c   1.000
_cell.angle_alpha   90.00
_cell.angle_beta   90.00
_cell.angle_gamma   90.00
#
_symmetry.space_group_name_H-M   'P 1'
#
loop_
_entity.id
_entity.type
_entity.pdbx_description
1 polymer ?
#
loop_
_entity_poly.entity_id
_entity_poly.type
_entity_poly.pdbx_seq_one_letter_code
_entity_poly.pdbx_strand_id
1 'polypeptide(L)'
;TAQAQAVEDSNPDRAIALAMEAHTLALDLVEPAAIAGRLFASRGQTAKVARIIEQTWRRAPHPDLAIAYAYARSGDSPRDRLERVKNLARTTPHSIEAPIAVATTAIEAHDWVEARKALTPLLEGRLSQRVCTLMARIEGEQHNDTGRVREWLARTVNAPRDPVWTADGIISDVWAATSPVTGALDAFQWRVPVEAATTASDADRLDKLEELVSLGTRPR
;
A
#
# COMPACT_ATOMS: atom_id res chain seq x y z
N THR A 1 9.19 -17.48 -3.25
CA THR A 1 8.93 -16.06 -3.51
C THR A 1 10.21 -15.34 -3.95
N ALA A 2 11.27 -15.28 -3.11
CA ALA A 2 12.53 -14.57 -3.41
C ALA A 2 13.14 -14.92 -4.78
N GLN A 3 13.22 -16.21 -5.09
CA GLN A 3 13.71 -16.67 -6.39
C GLN A 3 12.82 -16.23 -7.57
N ALA A 4 11.49 -16.17 -7.35
CA ALA A 4 10.57 -15.68 -8.38
C ALA A 4 10.82 -14.20 -8.67
N GLN A 5 10.94 -13.39 -7.62
CA GLN A 5 11.25 -11.95 -7.72
C GLN A 5 12.61 -11.71 -8.42
N ALA A 6 13.64 -12.46 -8.05
CA ALA A 6 14.97 -12.30 -8.63
C ALA A 6 15.06 -12.58 -10.14
N VAL A 7 14.14 -13.38 -10.68
CA VAL A 7 14.13 -13.75 -12.12
C VAL A 7 12.91 -13.19 -12.88
N GLU A 8 12.11 -12.32 -12.24
CA GLU A 8 10.86 -11.79 -12.81
C GLU A 8 11.10 -11.15 -14.19
N ASP A 9 12.11 -10.31 -14.30
CA ASP A 9 12.44 -9.60 -15.56
C ASP A 9 13.26 -10.46 -16.53
N SER A 10 14.17 -11.28 -16.01
CA SER A 10 15.12 -12.05 -16.85
C SER A 10 14.53 -13.34 -17.40
N ASN A 11 13.66 -14.00 -16.64
CA ASN A 11 13.03 -15.26 -17.02
C ASN A 11 11.59 -15.35 -16.50
N PRO A 12 10.63 -14.67 -17.16
CA PRO A 12 9.23 -14.62 -16.70
C PRO A 12 8.55 -16.01 -16.60
N ASP A 13 8.94 -16.99 -17.43
CA ASP A 13 8.38 -18.35 -17.32
C ASP A 13 8.82 -19.04 -16.04
N ARG A 14 10.08 -18.92 -15.68
CA ARG A 14 10.63 -19.44 -14.45
C ARG A 14 10.02 -18.70 -13.24
N ALA A 15 9.88 -17.39 -13.33
CA ALA A 15 9.26 -16.58 -12.29
C ALA A 15 7.82 -17.03 -12.00
N ILE A 16 7.00 -17.25 -13.06
CA ILE A 16 5.64 -17.77 -12.92
C ILE A 16 5.64 -19.14 -12.22
N ALA A 17 6.51 -20.07 -12.64
CA ALA A 17 6.56 -21.40 -12.04
C ALA A 17 6.86 -21.33 -10.54
N LEU A 18 7.86 -20.55 -10.15
CA LEU A 18 8.26 -20.34 -8.75
C LEU A 18 7.20 -19.59 -7.92
N ALA A 19 6.57 -18.58 -8.52
CA ALA A 19 5.49 -17.83 -7.86
C ALA A 19 4.26 -18.72 -7.64
N MET A 20 3.88 -19.55 -8.61
CA MET A 20 2.77 -20.49 -8.48
C MET A 20 3.05 -21.59 -7.46
N GLU A 21 4.28 -22.09 -7.40
CA GLU A 21 4.70 -23.05 -6.38
C GLU A 21 4.56 -22.43 -4.97
N ALA A 22 5.09 -21.22 -4.77
CA ALA A 22 4.98 -20.49 -3.50
C ALA A 22 3.51 -20.22 -3.13
N HIS A 23 2.69 -19.77 -4.10
CA HIS A 23 1.27 -19.51 -3.91
C HIS A 23 0.49 -20.79 -3.53
N THR A 24 0.87 -21.95 -4.08
CA THR A 24 0.22 -23.22 -3.74
C THR A 24 0.53 -23.64 -2.30
N LEU A 25 1.72 -23.34 -1.82
CA LEU A 25 2.15 -23.66 -0.45
C LEU A 25 1.51 -22.74 0.59
N ALA A 26 1.32 -21.45 0.25
CA ALA A 26 0.75 -20.47 1.16
C ALA A 26 -0.10 -19.44 0.37
N LEU A 27 -1.42 -19.60 0.46
CA LEU A 27 -2.40 -18.79 -0.30
C LEU A 27 -2.57 -17.36 0.25
N ASP A 28 -2.00 -17.05 1.37
CA ASP A 28 -1.98 -15.75 2.04
C ASP A 28 -0.74 -14.91 1.73
N LEU A 29 0.26 -15.50 1.06
CA LEU A 29 1.42 -14.77 0.61
C LEU A 29 1.07 -13.81 -0.54
N VAL A 30 1.20 -12.52 -0.27
CA VAL A 30 0.85 -11.45 -1.21
C VAL A 30 1.79 -11.45 -2.42
N GLU A 31 3.10 -11.47 -2.19
CA GLU A 31 4.10 -11.25 -3.23
C GLU A 31 4.08 -12.31 -4.35
N PRO A 32 3.99 -13.62 -4.06
CA PRO A 32 3.85 -14.61 -5.15
C PRO A 32 2.60 -14.41 -5.99
N ALA A 33 1.48 -14.04 -5.35
CA ALA A 33 0.24 -13.78 -6.06
C ALA A 33 0.35 -12.52 -6.94
N ALA A 34 1.02 -11.47 -6.44
CA ALA A 34 1.24 -10.24 -7.20
C ALA A 34 2.17 -10.48 -8.40
N ILE A 35 3.29 -11.18 -8.23
CA ILE A 35 4.21 -11.55 -9.32
C ILE A 35 3.47 -12.38 -10.38
N ALA A 36 2.80 -13.46 -9.98
CA ALA A 36 2.04 -14.29 -10.91
C ALA A 36 0.93 -13.49 -11.61
N GLY A 37 0.25 -12.61 -10.88
CA GLY A 37 -0.78 -11.72 -11.40
C GLY A 37 -0.26 -10.81 -12.51
N ARG A 38 0.83 -10.09 -12.28
CA ARG A 38 1.47 -9.20 -13.27
C ARG A 38 1.91 -9.97 -14.52
N LEU A 39 2.58 -11.11 -14.33
CA LEU A 39 3.08 -11.92 -15.42
C LEU A 39 1.99 -12.62 -16.23
N PHE A 40 0.92 -13.07 -15.61
CA PHE A 40 -0.24 -13.60 -16.35
C PHE A 40 -1.03 -12.49 -17.06
N ALA A 41 -1.12 -11.28 -16.47
CA ALA A 41 -1.74 -10.13 -17.11
C ALA A 41 -1.01 -9.73 -18.40
N SER A 42 0.32 -9.68 -18.38
CA SER A 42 1.14 -9.38 -19.56
C SER A 42 0.94 -10.40 -20.71
N ARG A 43 0.46 -11.61 -20.40
CA ARG A 43 0.12 -12.67 -21.36
C ARG A 43 -1.36 -12.73 -21.74
N GLY A 44 -2.15 -11.78 -21.27
CA GLY A 44 -3.60 -11.74 -21.50
C GLY A 44 -4.39 -12.85 -20.80
N GLN A 45 -3.81 -13.53 -19.79
CA GLN A 45 -4.45 -14.66 -19.09
C GLN A 45 -5.30 -14.17 -17.91
N THR A 46 -6.23 -13.27 -18.15
CA THR A 46 -7.05 -12.56 -17.15
C THR A 46 -7.77 -13.51 -16.17
N ALA A 47 -8.25 -14.65 -16.66
CA ALA A 47 -8.93 -15.62 -15.79
C ALA A 47 -8.00 -16.22 -14.72
N LYS A 48 -6.72 -16.43 -15.04
CA LYS A 48 -5.72 -16.90 -14.08
C LYS A 48 -5.39 -15.81 -13.07
N VAL A 49 -5.23 -14.56 -13.55
CA VAL A 49 -5.03 -13.42 -12.66
C VAL A 49 -6.16 -13.32 -11.64
N ALA A 50 -7.41 -13.33 -12.11
CA ALA A 50 -8.58 -13.24 -11.24
C ALA A 50 -8.56 -14.35 -10.17
N ARG A 51 -8.37 -15.59 -10.56
CA ARG A 51 -8.36 -16.74 -9.65
C ARG A 51 -7.29 -16.59 -8.54
N ILE A 52 -6.06 -16.26 -8.91
CA ILE A 52 -4.93 -16.18 -7.98
C ILE A 52 -5.13 -15.00 -7.03
N ILE A 53 -5.39 -13.82 -7.58
CA ILE A 53 -5.55 -12.60 -6.78
C ILE A 53 -6.74 -12.71 -5.82
N GLU A 54 -7.89 -13.19 -6.27
CA GLU A 54 -9.06 -13.37 -5.40
C GLU A 54 -8.83 -14.38 -4.27
N GLN A 55 -8.06 -15.44 -4.52
CA GLN A 55 -7.72 -16.42 -3.49
C GLN A 55 -6.88 -15.80 -2.38
N THR A 56 -5.86 -15.02 -2.74
CA THR A 56 -5.00 -14.35 -1.77
C THR A 56 -5.72 -13.18 -1.12
N TRP A 57 -6.45 -12.35 -1.88
CA TRP A 57 -7.19 -11.21 -1.38
C TRP A 57 -8.17 -11.55 -0.26
N ARG A 58 -8.86 -12.69 -0.35
CA ARG A 58 -9.78 -13.14 0.71
C ARG A 58 -9.09 -13.44 2.04
N ARG A 59 -7.78 -13.66 2.05
CA ARG A 59 -6.97 -13.97 3.24
C ARG A 59 -6.13 -12.80 3.71
N ALA A 60 -5.50 -12.13 2.77
CA ALA A 60 -4.57 -11.03 2.96
C ALA A 60 -4.84 -9.90 1.97
N PRO A 61 -5.89 -9.09 2.17
CA PRO A 61 -6.13 -7.92 1.32
C PRO A 61 -4.92 -6.98 1.35
N HIS A 62 -4.40 -6.62 0.17
CA HIS A 62 -3.19 -5.83 0.03
C HIS A 62 -3.26 -4.91 -1.19
N PRO A 63 -2.69 -3.69 -1.13
CA PRO A 63 -2.68 -2.75 -2.26
C PRO A 63 -2.16 -3.36 -3.56
N ASP A 64 -1.05 -4.10 -3.51
CA ASP A 64 -0.43 -4.69 -4.70
C ASP A 64 -1.34 -5.70 -5.40
N LEU A 65 -2.16 -6.44 -4.65
CA LEU A 65 -3.16 -7.34 -5.22
C LEU A 65 -4.27 -6.55 -5.93
N ALA A 66 -4.72 -5.44 -5.34
CA ALA A 66 -5.72 -4.59 -5.96
C ALA A 66 -5.20 -3.98 -7.27
N ILE A 67 -3.94 -3.53 -7.29
CA ILE A 67 -3.28 -3.01 -8.48
C ILE A 67 -3.16 -4.11 -9.54
N ALA A 68 -2.62 -5.27 -9.20
CA ALA A 68 -2.50 -6.40 -10.13
C ALA A 68 -3.87 -6.82 -10.71
N TYR A 69 -4.92 -6.76 -9.91
CA TYR A 69 -6.28 -7.07 -10.34
C TYR A 69 -6.88 -5.99 -11.23
N ALA A 70 -6.68 -4.71 -10.91
CA ALA A 70 -7.12 -3.59 -11.73
C ALA A 70 -6.55 -3.69 -13.14
N TYR A 71 -5.27 -3.97 -13.24
CA TYR A 71 -4.54 -4.04 -14.52
C TYR A 71 -4.47 -5.45 -15.13
N ALA A 72 -5.34 -6.38 -14.68
CA ALA A 72 -5.37 -7.76 -15.16
C ALA A 72 -5.64 -7.91 -16.66
N ARG A 73 -6.23 -6.91 -17.30
CA ARG A 73 -6.55 -6.91 -18.72
C ARG A 73 -6.01 -5.64 -19.38
N SER A 74 -5.17 -5.85 -20.36
CA SER A 74 -4.65 -4.76 -21.19
C SER A 74 -5.76 -4.13 -22.03
N GLY A 75 -5.74 -2.80 -22.14
CA GLY A 75 -6.73 -2.04 -22.91
C GLY A 75 -8.01 -1.66 -22.17
N ASP A 76 -8.19 -2.07 -20.93
CA ASP A 76 -9.33 -1.63 -20.13
C ASP A 76 -9.30 -0.13 -19.87
N SER A 77 -10.47 0.50 -19.95
CA SER A 77 -10.64 1.87 -19.53
C SER A 77 -10.51 2.01 -18.01
N PRO A 78 -10.26 3.23 -17.49
CA PRO A 78 -10.27 3.46 -16.03
C PRO A 78 -11.58 3.01 -15.36
N ARG A 79 -12.72 3.14 -16.05
CA ARG A 79 -14.02 2.67 -15.56
C ARG A 79 -14.11 1.15 -15.48
N ASP A 80 -13.58 0.43 -16.46
CA ASP A 80 -13.56 -1.04 -16.44
C ASP A 80 -12.69 -1.54 -15.28
N ARG A 81 -11.56 -0.87 -15.03
CA ARG A 81 -10.69 -1.14 -13.88
C ARG A 81 -11.41 -0.90 -12.55
N LEU A 82 -12.13 0.21 -12.43
CA LEU A 82 -12.93 0.53 -11.26
C LEU A 82 -13.97 -0.55 -10.98
N GLU A 83 -14.77 -0.95 -11.98
CA GLU A 83 -15.77 -2.01 -11.79
C GLU A 83 -15.14 -3.36 -11.41
N ARG A 84 -13.97 -3.66 -11.96
CA ARG A 84 -13.22 -4.87 -11.58
C ARG A 84 -12.80 -4.82 -10.10
N VAL A 85 -12.23 -3.71 -9.64
CA VAL A 85 -11.80 -3.55 -8.25
C VAL A 85 -12.98 -3.53 -7.29
N LYS A 86 -14.12 -2.94 -7.68
CA LYS A 86 -15.37 -3.02 -6.91
C LYS A 86 -15.84 -4.46 -6.72
N ASN A 87 -15.72 -5.29 -7.73
CA ASN A 87 -16.05 -6.72 -7.62
C ASN A 87 -15.10 -7.44 -6.65
N LEU A 88 -13.80 -7.15 -6.71
CA LEU A 88 -12.83 -7.68 -5.75
C LEU A 88 -13.15 -7.25 -4.31
N ALA A 89 -13.38 -5.97 -4.10
CA ALA A 89 -13.68 -5.37 -2.80
C ALA A 89 -14.92 -5.99 -2.13
N ARG A 90 -15.95 -6.37 -2.89
CA ARG A 90 -17.15 -7.04 -2.35
C ARG A 90 -16.85 -8.38 -1.70
N THR A 91 -15.74 -9.02 -2.01
CA THR A 91 -15.37 -10.31 -1.41
C THR A 91 -14.83 -10.17 0.02
N THR A 92 -14.43 -8.97 0.42
CA THR A 92 -13.88 -8.66 1.76
C THR A 92 -14.43 -7.34 2.31
N PRO A 93 -15.75 -7.24 2.56
CA PRO A 93 -16.40 -5.97 2.90
C PRO A 93 -15.94 -5.36 4.23
N HIS A 94 -15.32 -6.15 5.10
CA HIS A 94 -14.81 -5.69 6.40
C HIS A 94 -13.32 -5.27 6.38
N SER A 95 -12.65 -5.46 5.25
CA SER A 95 -11.26 -5.05 5.08
C SER A 95 -11.14 -3.53 4.90
N ILE A 96 -10.13 -2.93 5.50
CA ILE A 96 -9.77 -1.52 5.26
C ILE A 96 -9.25 -1.32 3.84
N GLU A 97 -8.57 -2.33 3.28
CA GLU A 97 -8.00 -2.27 1.94
C GLU A 97 -9.07 -2.20 0.84
N ALA A 98 -10.24 -2.80 1.07
CA ALA A 98 -11.32 -2.84 0.08
C ALA A 98 -11.81 -1.42 -0.32
N PRO A 99 -12.26 -0.55 0.60
CA PRO A 99 -12.68 0.80 0.26
C PRO A 99 -11.53 1.68 -0.24
N ILE A 100 -10.30 1.49 0.24
CA ILE A 100 -9.12 2.23 -0.23
C ILE A 100 -8.81 1.86 -1.69
N ALA A 101 -8.85 0.59 -2.06
CA ALA A 101 -8.64 0.14 -3.44
C ALA A 101 -9.70 0.70 -4.40
N VAL A 102 -10.98 0.70 -3.97
CA VAL A 102 -12.07 1.31 -4.74
C VAL A 102 -11.86 2.81 -4.90
N ALA A 103 -11.53 3.54 -3.82
CA ALA A 103 -11.31 4.98 -3.88
C ALA A 103 -10.13 5.34 -4.80
N THR A 104 -9.03 4.60 -4.71
CA THR A 104 -7.85 4.82 -5.56
C THR A 104 -8.20 4.67 -7.05
N THR A 105 -8.87 3.59 -7.42
CA THR A 105 -9.28 3.36 -8.82
C THR A 105 -10.40 4.30 -9.28
N ALA A 106 -11.28 4.74 -8.39
CA ALA A 106 -12.30 5.74 -8.69
C ALA A 106 -11.67 7.11 -8.98
N ILE A 107 -10.63 7.51 -8.25
CA ILE A 107 -9.85 8.73 -8.52
C ILE A 107 -9.21 8.64 -9.91
N GLU A 108 -8.59 7.51 -10.25
CA GLU A 108 -8.01 7.29 -11.59
C GLU A 108 -9.06 7.35 -12.72
N ALA A 109 -10.31 6.95 -12.41
CA ALA A 109 -11.43 7.03 -13.32
C ALA A 109 -12.13 8.40 -13.33
N HIS A 110 -11.66 9.38 -12.53
CA HIS A 110 -12.29 10.66 -12.26
C HIS A 110 -13.76 10.54 -11.77
N ASP A 111 -14.08 9.40 -11.13
CA ASP A 111 -15.36 9.20 -10.45
C ASP A 111 -15.26 9.64 -8.99
N TRP A 112 -15.33 10.96 -8.78
CA TRP A 112 -15.18 11.60 -7.47
C TRP A 112 -16.29 11.20 -6.50
N VAL A 113 -17.48 10.92 -7.01
CA VAL A 113 -18.62 10.51 -6.21
C VAL A 113 -18.38 9.13 -5.61
N GLU A 114 -17.97 8.18 -6.44
CA GLU A 114 -17.64 6.82 -5.95
C GLU A 114 -16.42 6.83 -5.05
N ALA A 115 -15.40 7.65 -5.34
CA ALA A 115 -14.22 7.78 -4.49
C ALA A 115 -14.58 8.25 -3.08
N ARG A 116 -15.37 9.31 -2.94
CA ARG A 116 -15.83 9.82 -1.63
C ARG A 116 -16.70 8.81 -0.90
N LYS A 117 -17.64 8.19 -1.62
CA LYS A 117 -18.53 7.16 -1.07
C LYS A 117 -17.75 5.99 -0.49
N ALA A 118 -16.70 5.53 -1.18
CA ALA A 118 -15.86 4.45 -0.71
C ALA A 118 -15.10 4.83 0.58
N LEU A 119 -14.62 6.08 0.69
CA LEU A 119 -13.86 6.54 1.86
C LEU A 119 -14.74 6.92 3.06
N THR A 120 -16.03 7.22 2.88
CA THR A 120 -16.92 7.68 3.96
C THR A 120 -16.87 6.81 5.22
N PRO A 121 -16.95 5.47 5.15
CA PRO A 121 -16.88 4.64 6.34
C PRO A 121 -15.55 4.73 7.10
N LEU A 122 -14.47 5.04 6.39
CA LEU A 122 -13.14 5.17 6.98
C LEU A 122 -12.94 6.54 7.64
N LEU A 123 -13.59 7.59 7.13
CA LEU A 123 -13.54 8.93 7.72
C LEU A 123 -14.18 8.97 9.10
N GLU A 124 -15.21 8.15 9.35
CA GLU A 124 -15.95 8.12 10.59
C GLU A 124 -15.31 7.24 11.69
N GLY A 125 -14.52 6.24 11.32
CA GLY A 125 -14.04 5.26 12.30
C GLY A 125 -12.61 4.78 12.15
N ARG A 126 -11.98 4.96 11.00
CA ARG A 126 -10.65 4.40 10.70
C ARG A 126 -9.81 5.36 9.85
N LEU A 127 -9.82 6.64 10.21
CA LEU A 127 -9.02 7.65 9.55
C LEU A 127 -7.55 7.28 9.64
N SER A 128 -6.86 7.21 8.51
CA SER A 128 -5.43 6.93 8.42
C SER A 128 -4.71 7.94 7.52
N GLN A 129 -3.38 7.92 7.53
CA GLN A 129 -2.58 8.82 6.68
C GLN A 129 -2.94 8.63 5.20
N ARG A 130 -3.14 7.39 4.75
CA ARG A 130 -3.49 7.05 3.38
C ARG A 130 -4.88 7.56 3.00
N VAL A 131 -5.85 7.46 3.92
CA VAL A 131 -7.21 8.01 3.73
C VAL A 131 -7.17 9.54 3.61
N CYS A 132 -6.42 10.23 4.48
CA CYS A 132 -6.24 11.68 4.40
C CYS A 132 -5.60 12.10 3.07
N THR A 133 -4.59 11.38 2.60
CA THR A 133 -3.91 11.63 1.33
C THR A 133 -4.85 11.46 0.13
N LEU A 134 -5.68 10.42 0.13
CA LEU A 134 -6.69 10.21 -0.92
C LEU A 134 -7.73 11.34 -0.94
N MET A 135 -8.18 11.80 0.23
CA MET A 135 -9.09 12.94 0.32
C MET A 135 -8.44 14.24 -0.20
N ALA A 136 -7.18 14.49 0.18
CA ALA A 136 -6.43 15.64 -0.36
C ALA A 136 -6.33 15.58 -1.89
N ARG A 137 -6.08 14.39 -2.43
CA ARG A 137 -6.02 14.16 -3.87
C ARG A 137 -7.36 14.45 -4.56
N ILE A 138 -8.47 13.99 -3.99
CA ILE A 138 -9.83 14.29 -4.51
C ILE A 138 -10.10 15.80 -4.53
N GLU A 139 -9.80 16.53 -3.44
CA GLU A 139 -10.01 17.97 -3.38
C GLU A 139 -9.14 18.73 -4.40
N GLY A 140 -7.90 18.30 -4.58
CA GLY A 140 -6.98 18.90 -5.55
C GLY A 140 -7.39 18.64 -7.00
N GLU A 141 -7.65 17.38 -7.36
CA GLU A 141 -7.92 17.00 -8.75
C GLU A 141 -9.36 17.39 -9.20
N GLN A 142 -10.35 17.35 -8.30
CA GLN A 142 -11.73 17.68 -8.63
C GLN A 142 -11.98 19.18 -8.63
N HIS A 143 -11.51 19.90 -7.61
CA HIS A 143 -11.90 21.29 -7.35
C HIS A 143 -10.74 22.28 -7.45
N ASN A 144 -9.50 21.80 -7.60
CA ASN A 144 -8.30 22.61 -7.49
C ASN A 144 -8.26 23.45 -6.19
N ASP A 145 -8.86 22.93 -5.12
CA ASP A 145 -9.00 23.61 -3.84
C ASP A 145 -7.75 23.39 -2.97
N THR A 146 -6.79 24.29 -3.12
CA THR A 146 -5.52 24.25 -2.37
C THR A 146 -5.72 24.41 -0.86
N GLY A 147 -6.79 25.08 -0.42
CA GLY A 147 -7.12 25.24 1.00
C GLY A 147 -7.50 23.91 1.63
N ARG A 148 -8.46 23.19 1.01
CA ARG A 148 -8.86 21.85 1.46
C ARG A 148 -7.76 20.82 1.33
N VAL A 149 -6.95 20.88 0.29
CA VAL A 149 -5.76 20.02 0.16
C VAL A 149 -4.84 20.18 1.37
N ARG A 150 -4.52 21.43 1.76
CA ARG A 150 -3.68 21.71 2.94
C ARG A 150 -4.32 21.21 4.23
N GLU A 151 -5.62 21.36 4.38
CA GLU A 151 -6.36 20.87 5.55
C GLU A 151 -6.24 19.35 5.68
N TRP A 152 -6.45 18.60 4.61
CA TRP A 152 -6.31 17.14 4.62
C TRP A 152 -4.87 16.70 4.85
N LEU A 153 -3.89 17.36 4.24
CA LEU A 153 -2.47 17.06 4.46
C LEU A 153 -2.04 17.37 5.91
N ALA A 154 -2.57 18.44 6.52
CA ALA A 154 -2.31 18.72 7.93
C ALA A 154 -2.87 17.62 8.85
N ARG A 155 -4.03 17.03 8.52
CA ARG A 155 -4.58 15.88 9.25
C ARG A 155 -3.71 14.63 9.14
N THR A 156 -3.02 14.44 8.02
CA THR A 156 -2.10 13.32 7.80
C THR A 156 -1.00 13.24 8.87
N VAL A 157 -0.52 14.39 9.35
CA VAL A 157 0.56 14.45 10.36
C VAL A 157 0.19 13.74 11.66
N ASN A 158 -1.08 13.85 12.06
CA ASN A 158 -1.58 13.28 13.33
C ASN A 158 -2.42 12.00 13.13
N ALA A 159 -2.64 11.60 11.89
CA ALA A 159 -3.42 10.41 11.60
C ALA A 159 -2.60 9.12 11.88
N PRO A 160 -3.25 8.06 12.35
CA PRO A 160 -2.63 6.74 12.46
C PRO A 160 -1.96 6.31 11.17
N ARG A 161 -0.80 5.68 11.30
CA ARG A 161 -0.07 5.12 10.15
C ARG A 161 -0.81 3.94 9.56
N ASP A 162 -0.67 3.80 8.26
CA ASP A 162 -1.14 2.61 7.54
C ASP A 162 -0.13 1.46 7.68
N PRO A 163 -0.57 0.21 7.43
CA PRO A 163 0.34 -0.91 7.31
C PRO A 163 1.36 -0.67 6.19
N VAL A 164 2.60 -1.08 6.45
CA VAL A 164 3.73 -1.10 5.50
C VAL A 164 4.57 -2.35 5.74
N TRP A 165 5.39 -2.72 4.78
CA TRP A 165 6.35 -3.80 4.97
C TRP A 165 7.38 -3.43 6.04
N THR A 166 7.44 -4.23 7.10
CA THR A 166 8.31 -3.95 8.26
C THR A 166 9.10 -5.20 8.63
N ALA A 167 10.43 -5.07 8.75
CA ALA A 167 11.34 -6.10 9.23
C ALA A 167 12.40 -5.48 10.13
N ASP A 168 12.60 -6.01 11.34
CA ASP A 168 13.66 -5.60 12.28
C ASP A 168 13.75 -4.08 12.51
N GLY A 169 12.60 -3.40 12.55
CA GLY A 169 12.51 -1.94 12.70
C GLY A 169 12.71 -1.13 11.41
N ILE A 170 13.01 -1.78 10.29
CA ILE A 170 13.09 -1.14 8.97
C ILE A 170 11.72 -1.14 8.31
N ILE A 171 11.36 -0.02 7.71
CA ILE A 171 10.15 0.18 6.92
C ILE A 171 10.53 0.17 5.44
N SER A 172 9.73 -0.52 4.62
CA SER A 172 9.91 -0.58 3.18
C SER A 172 8.56 -0.47 2.48
N ASP A 173 8.54 0.20 1.33
CA ASP A 173 7.36 0.28 0.46
C ASP A 173 7.16 -1.01 -0.34
N VAL A 174 8.22 -1.81 -0.48
CA VAL A 174 8.21 -3.07 -1.23
C VAL A 174 8.67 -4.22 -0.33
N TRP A 175 8.09 -5.40 -0.56
CA TRP A 175 8.54 -6.60 0.10
C TRP A 175 9.95 -6.98 -0.36
N ALA A 176 10.79 -7.40 0.60
CA ALA A 176 12.10 -7.96 0.31
C ALA A 176 12.23 -9.36 0.93
N ALA A 177 13.00 -10.21 0.24
CA ALA A 177 13.17 -11.60 0.63
C ALA A 177 13.92 -11.77 1.97
N THR A 178 14.77 -10.81 2.31
CA THR A 178 15.64 -10.84 3.50
C THR A 178 15.57 -9.52 4.24
N SER A 179 15.71 -9.60 5.55
CA SER A 179 15.93 -8.42 6.37
C SER A 179 17.30 -7.80 6.05
N PRO A 180 17.37 -6.48 5.83
CA PRO A 180 18.65 -5.78 5.64
C PRO A 180 19.49 -5.71 6.93
N VAL A 181 18.90 -5.99 8.10
CA VAL A 181 19.57 -5.92 9.39
C VAL A 181 20.14 -7.28 9.80
N THR A 182 19.28 -8.31 9.78
CA THR A 182 19.65 -9.64 10.29
C THR A 182 19.96 -10.64 9.19
N GLY A 183 19.61 -10.36 7.93
CA GLY A 183 19.69 -11.32 6.83
C GLY A 183 18.65 -12.44 6.90
N ALA A 184 17.75 -12.41 7.89
CA ALA A 184 16.71 -13.42 8.04
C ALA A 184 15.76 -13.43 6.83
N LEU A 185 15.45 -14.64 6.35
CA LEU A 185 14.50 -14.85 5.29
C LEU A 185 13.08 -14.61 5.80
N ASP A 186 12.20 -14.08 4.92
CA ASP A 186 10.76 -13.86 5.19
C ASP A 186 10.48 -13.02 6.45
N ALA A 187 11.38 -12.07 6.73
CA ALA A 187 11.28 -11.21 7.91
C ALA A 187 10.27 -10.06 7.73
N PHE A 188 9.96 -9.67 6.48
CA PHE A 188 9.03 -8.58 6.21
C PHE A 188 7.58 -9.00 6.44
N GLN A 189 6.90 -8.23 7.29
CA GLN A 189 5.49 -8.40 7.61
C GLN A 189 4.72 -7.13 7.24
N TRP A 190 3.55 -7.29 6.64
CA TRP A 190 2.62 -6.19 6.36
C TRP A 190 1.89 -5.81 7.64
N ARG A 191 2.32 -4.74 8.29
CA ARG A 191 1.75 -4.29 9.58
C ARG A 191 1.96 -2.79 9.78
N VAL A 192 1.16 -2.22 10.67
CA VAL A 192 1.39 -0.86 11.16
C VAL A 192 2.71 -0.84 11.92
N PRO A 193 3.68 0.03 11.54
CA PRO A 193 4.93 0.14 12.25
C PRO A 193 4.66 0.52 13.70
N VAL A 194 5.18 -0.26 14.62
CA VAL A 194 5.25 0.13 16.02
C VAL A 194 6.36 1.17 16.09
N GLU A 195 6.05 2.40 16.44
CA GLU A 195 7.08 3.36 16.82
C GLU A 195 7.83 2.72 17.98
N ALA A 196 9.09 2.40 17.76
CA ALA A 196 9.98 2.16 18.90
C ALA A 196 9.84 3.44 19.73
N ALA A 197 9.28 3.31 20.92
CA ALA A 197 9.15 4.44 21.84
C ALA A 197 10.54 5.05 21.93
N THR A 198 10.73 6.19 21.31
CA THR A 198 12.02 6.89 21.28
C THR A 198 12.18 7.51 22.66
N THR A 199 12.48 6.64 23.63
CA THR A 199 12.81 7.03 25.01
C THR A 199 14.15 7.74 25.12
N ALA A 200 14.82 8.01 24.00
CA ALA A 200 16.10 8.70 23.96
C ALA A 200 16.09 10.05 23.22
N SER A 201 14.99 10.52 22.60
CA SER A 201 15.10 11.63 21.65
C SER A 201 14.52 12.96 22.09
N ASP A 202 13.61 13.01 23.02
CA ASP A 202 13.10 14.31 23.47
C ASP A 202 14.05 14.99 24.45
N ALA A 203 14.74 14.24 25.30
CA ALA A 203 15.79 14.78 26.15
C ALA A 203 17.01 15.22 25.31
N ASP A 204 17.51 14.38 24.40
CA ASP A 204 18.63 14.73 23.49
C ASP A 204 18.30 15.87 22.52
N ARG A 205 17.03 16.04 22.11
CA ARG A 205 16.61 17.19 21.29
C ARG A 205 16.51 18.46 22.11
N LEU A 206 16.02 18.40 23.35
CA LEU A 206 16.00 19.53 24.26
C LEU A 206 17.41 19.97 24.62
N ASP A 207 18.31 19.05 24.96
CA ASP A 207 19.71 19.34 25.23
C ASP A 207 20.42 19.98 24.02
N LYS A 208 20.21 19.45 22.80
CA LYS A 208 20.75 20.07 21.58
C LYS A 208 20.16 21.46 21.27
N LEU A 209 18.88 21.67 21.56
CA LEU A 209 18.25 22.98 21.39
C LEU A 209 18.75 23.98 22.43
N GLU A 210 18.96 23.56 23.66
CA GLU A 210 19.58 24.41 24.72
C GLU A 210 21.04 24.77 24.40
N GLU A 211 21.80 23.81 23.86
CA GLU A 211 23.16 24.06 23.39
C GLU A 211 23.23 25.09 22.24
N LEU A 212 22.32 24.99 21.27
CA LEU A 212 22.20 25.92 20.13
C LEU A 212 21.77 27.33 20.60
N VAL A 213 20.87 27.42 21.57
CA VAL A 213 20.43 28.67 22.14
C VAL A 213 21.57 29.33 22.95
N SER A 214 22.36 28.54 23.70
CA SER A 214 23.49 29.03 24.49
C SER A 214 24.65 29.54 23.62
N LEU A 215 24.85 28.96 22.43
CA LEU A 215 25.86 29.42 21.46
C LEU A 215 25.48 30.74 20.76
N GLY A 216 24.16 31.04 20.66
CA GLY A 216 23.64 32.26 20.05
C GLY A 216 23.65 33.51 20.95
N THR A 217 23.92 33.36 22.25
CA THR A 217 23.84 34.46 23.25
C THR A 217 25.18 34.98 23.75
N ARG A 218 26.30 34.76 23.05
CA ARG A 218 27.56 35.46 23.41
C ARG A 218 27.56 36.89 22.84
N PRO A 219 27.49 37.91 23.69
CA PRO A 219 27.65 39.30 23.22
C PRO A 219 29.12 39.54 22.81
N ARG A 220 29.29 40.34 21.77
CA ARG A 220 30.58 40.87 21.32
C ARG A 220 31.13 41.88 22.32
#